data_ad94e0b7b5c3e6b5e3cbd84fdd3604d3
#
_entry.id   ad94e0b7b5c3e6b5e3cbd84fdd3604d3
#
_cell.length_a   1.000
_cell.length_b   1.000
_cell.length_c   1.000
_cell.angle_alpha   90.00
_cell.angle_beta   90.00
_cell.angle_gamma   90.00
#
_symmetry.space_group_name_H-M   'P 1'
#
loop_
_entity.id
_entity.type
_entity.pdbx_description
1 polymer ?
#
loop_
_entity_poly.entity_id
_entity_poly.type
_entity_poly.pdbx_seq_one_letter_code
_entity_poly.pdbx_strand_id
1 'polypeptide(L)'
;MDNAHSMNTYEPNSIESKWQSHWEEKKSFKVELDSSKKKYYLLEMFPYPSGRIHMGHVRNYTIGDALARFKRMQGYNVMHPLGWDAFGMPAENAAIKNKTHPAEWTFENIRTMRKQIKALGLSYDWDREIATCHPGYYKWNQWFFLKFLEKG
;
A
#
# COMPACT_ATOMS: atom_id res chain seq x y z
N MET A 1 12.95 -45.60 -23.38
CA MET A 1 11.90 -45.45 -22.32
C MET A 1 12.31 -44.23 -21.51
N ASP A 2 12.04 -43.04 -22.03
CA ASP A 2 12.43 -41.77 -21.39
C ASP A 2 11.21 -41.19 -20.70
N ASN A 3 11.07 -41.51 -19.42
CA ASN A 3 10.20 -40.76 -18.51
C ASN A 3 10.96 -39.47 -18.12
N ALA A 4 10.99 -38.51 -19.05
CA ALA A 4 11.32 -37.15 -18.71
C ALA A 4 10.25 -36.67 -17.72
N HIS A 5 10.60 -36.61 -16.45
CA HIS A 5 9.86 -35.84 -15.48
C HIS A 5 9.76 -34.41 -16.02
N SER A 6 8.61 -34.07 -16.55
CA SER A 6 8.22 -32.70 -16.82
C SER A 6 8.28 -31.98 -15.47
N MET A 7 9.44 -31.41 -15.14
CA MET A 7 9.50 -30.45 -14.05
C MET A 7 8.54 -29.34 -14.44
N ASN A 8 7.44 -29.19 -13.70
CA ASN A 8 6.51 -28.09 -13.88
C ASN A 8 7.31 -26.79 -13.74
N THR A 9 7.62 -26.20 -14.88
CA THR A 9 8.32 -24.90 -14.91
C THR A 9 7.42 -23.90 -14.20
N TYR A 10 7.99 -23.14 -13.28
CA TYR A 10 7.25 -22.05 -12.62
C TYR A 10 6.89 -20.99 -13.67
N GLU A 11 5.57 -20.79 -13.87
CA GLU A 11 5.02 -19.81 -14.80
C GLU A 11 4.50 -18.57 -14.03
N PRO A 12 5.36 -17.55 -13.78
CA PRO A 12 5.03 -16.44 -12.91
C PRO A 12 3.73 -15.74 -13.29
N ASN A 13 3.57 -15.44 -14.58
CA ASN A 13 2.45 -14.63 -15.06
C ASN A 13 1.08 -15.27 -14.78
N SER A 14 0.97 -16.59 -14.87
CA SER A 14 -0.29 -17.30 -14.61
C SER A 14 -0.51 -17.51 -13.12
N ILE A 15 0.55 -17.88 -12.39
CA ILE A 15 0.45 -18.21 -10.96
C ILE A 15 0.23 -16.93 -10.15
N GLU A 16 0.97 -15.87 -10.42
CA GLU A 16 0.86 -14.61 -9.68
C GLU A 16 -0.51 -13.95 -9.90
N SER A 17 -0.97 -13.85 -11.15
CA SER A 17 -2.29 -13.30 -11.46
C SER A 17 -3.43 -14.06 -10.79
N LYS A 18 -3.35 -15.41 -10.77
CA LYS A 18 -4.31 -16.26 -10.07
C LYS A 18 -4.40 -15.95 -8.59
N TRP A 19 -3.25 -15.83 -7.91
CA TRP A 19 -3.22 -15.57 -6.47
C TRP A 19 -3.61 -14.14 -6.12
N GLN A 20 -3.22 -13.16 -6.92
CA GLN A 20 -3.63 -11.77 -6.73
C GLN A 20 -5.16 -11.64 -6.84
N SER A 21 -5.77 -12.24 -7.85
CA SER A 21 -7.24 -12.26 -7.98
C SER A 21 -7.90 -12.96 -6.79
N HIS A 22 -7.38 -14.10 -6.37
CA HIS A 22 -7.91 -14.82 -5.21
C HIS A 22 -7.86 -13.99 -3.93
N TRP A 23 -6.76 -13.30 -3.66
CA TRP A 23 -6.62 -12.45 -2.46
C TRP A 23 -7.55 -11.24 -2.50
N GLU A 24 -7.75 -10.66 -3.68
CA GLU A 24 -8.67 -9.53 -3.85
C GLU A 24 -10.13 -9.94 -3.65
N GLU A 25 -10.57 -11.02 -4.29
CA GLU A 25 -11.93 -11.56 -4.15
C GLU A 25 -12.26 -12.01 -2.73
N LYS A 26 -11.33 -12.70 -2.07
CA LYS A 26 -11.50 -13.20 -0.70
C LYS A 26 -11.20 -12.16 0.36
N LYS A 27 -10.69 -10.97 -0.03
CA LYS A 27 -10.21 -9.96 0.93
C LYS A 27 -9.27 -10.55 1.98
N SER A 28 -8.33 -11.41 1.53
CA SER A 28 -7.53 -12.29 2.38
C SER A 28 -6.70 -11.56 3.43
N PHE A 29 -6.41 -10.27 3.21
CA PHE A 29 -5.58 -9.45 4.09
C PHE A 29 -6.38 -8.37 4.84
N LYS A 30 -7.71 -8.33 4.64
CA LYS A 30 -8.58 -7.43 5.37
C LYS A 30 -8.56 -7.77 6.86
N VAL A 31 -8.42 -6.75 7.70
CA VAL A 31 -8.47 -6.89 9.15
C VAL A 31 -9.79 -6.37 9.71
N GLU A 32 -10.43 -7.18 10.52
CA GLU A 32 -11.60 -6.78 11.30
C GLU A 32 -11.26 -6.75 12.78
N LEU A 33 -12.08 -6.04 13.57
CA LEU A 33 -11.92 -6.03 15.01
C LEU A 33 -12.23 -7.42 15.57
N ASP A 34 -11.23 -8.06 16.16
CA ASP A 34 -11.36 -9.36 16.81
C ASP A 34 -10.64 -9.32 18.17
N SER A 35 -11.43 -9.31 19.24
CA SER A 35 -10.90 -9.27 20.60
C SER A 35 -10.29 -10.58 21.06
N SER A 36 -10.57 -11.69 20.38
CA SER A 36 -10.03 -13.01 20.70
C SER A 36 -8.59 -13.19 20.22
N LYS A 37 -8.14 -12.37 19.28
CA LYS A 37 -6.80 -12.44 18.70
C LYS A 37 -5.87 -11.35 19.19
N LYS A 38 -4.61 -11.70 19.34
CA LYS A 38 -3.55 -10.74 19.64
C LYS A 38 -3.38 -9.79 18.49
N LYS A 39 -3.45 -8.48 18.75
CA LYS A 39 -3.32 -7.44 17.72
C LYS A 39 -1.85 -7.25 17.34
N TYR A 40 -1.60 -6.99 16.07
CA TYR A 40 -0.32 -6.56 15.56
C TYR A 40 -0.53 -5.45 14.53
N TYR A 41 0.12 -4.32 14.72
CA TYR A 41 0.10 -3.20 13.78
C TYR A 41 1.48 -3.09 13.12
N LEU A 42 1.51 -3.18 11.81
CA LEU A 42 2.70 -3.00 11.01
C LEU A 42 2.52 -1.82 10.09
N LEU A 43 3.42 -0.85 10.19
CA LEU A 43 3.44 0.35 9.38
C LEU A 43 4.81 0.50 8.74
N GLU A 44 4.83 0.69 7.44
CA GLU A 44 5.98 1.18 6.70
C GLU A 44 5.79 2.64 6.33
N MET A 45 6.86 3.30 5.94
CA MET A 45 6.81 4.66 5.43
C MET A 45 5.96 4.72 4.15
N PHE A 46 4.95 5.56 4.15
CA PHE A 46 4.10 5.75 2.97
C PHE A 46 4.89 6.29 1.79
N PRO A 47 4.68 5.75 0.57
CA PRO A 47 5.36 6.23 -0.60
C PRO A 47 4.85 7.60 -1.02
N TYR A 48 5.76 8.39 -1.55
CA TYR A 48 5.44 9.63 -2.22
C TYR A 48 5.00 9.33 -3.67
N PRO A 49 3.81 9.75 -4.12
CA PRO A 49 3.32 9.41 -5.47
C PRO A 49 3.95 10.33 -6.52
N SER A 50 5.24 10.18 -6.77
CA SER A 50 6.04 10.99 -7.69
C SER A 50 6.28 10.35 -9.07
N GLY A 51 5.62 9.21 -9.35
CA GLY A 51 5.79 8.52 -10.64
C GLY A 51 5.61 7.00 -10.52
N ARG A 52 6.72 6.26 -10.64
CA ARG A 52 6.74 4.80 -10.56
C ARG A 52 7.50 4.33 -9.32
N ILE A 53 7.18 3.11 -8.86
CA ILE A 53 7.98 2.48 -7.82
C ILE A 53 9.39 2.17 -8.33
N HIS A 54 10.34 2.08 -7.43
CA HIS A 54 11.73 1.71 -7.69
C HIS A 54 12.19 0.67 -6.66
N MET A 55 13.39 0.13 -6.83
CA MET A 55 13.92 -0.93 -5.95
C MET A 55 13.94 -0.57 -4.47
N GLY A 56 14.07 0.71 -4.12
CA GLY A 56 13.95 1.16 -2.73
C GLY A 56 12.57 0.90 -2.14
N HIS A 57 11.50 1.14 -2.90
CA HIS A 57 10.14 0.79 -2.52
C HIS A 57 9.97 -0.74 -2.36
N VAL A 58 10.45 -1.50 -3.35
CA VAL A 58 10.38 -2.97 -3.32
C VAL A 58 11.04 -3.50 -2.05
N ARG A 59 12.27 -3.06 -1.77
CA ARG A 59 13.02 -3.48 -0.58
C ARG A 59 12.26 -3.15 0.72
N ASN A 60 11.80 -1.91 0.86
CA ASN A 60 11.12 -1.45 2.07
C ASN A 60 9.86 -2.28 2.34
N TYR A 61 8.99 -2.40 1.35
CA TYR A 61 7.67 -3.04 1.52
C TYR A 61 7.74 -4.56 1.58
N THR A 62 8.72 -5.18 0.92
CA THR A 62 8.91 -6.63 1.01
C THR A 62 9.37 -7.06 2.41
N ILE A 63 10.22 -6.27 3.07
CA ILE A 63 10.65 -6.56 4.44
C ILE A 63 9.45 -6.52 5.40
N GLY A 64 8.63 -5.48 5.32
CA GLY A 64 7.42 -5.38 6.15
C GLY A 64 6.41 -6.48 5.82
N ASP A 65 6.19 -6.78 4.55
CA ASP A 65 5.26 -7.83 4.13
C ASP A 65 5.67 -9.22 4.64
N ALA A 66 6.97 -9.53 4.63
CA ALA A 66 7.47 -10.78 5.21
C ALA A 66 7.11 -10.88 6.70
N LEU A 67 7.28 -9.79 7.45
CA LEU A 67 6.91 -9.74 8.86
C LEU A 67 5.38 -9.81 9.07
N ALA A 68 4.60 -9.12 8.24
CA ALA A 68 3.15 -9.17 8.31
C ALA A 68 2.62 -10.60 8.10
N ARG A 69 3.14 -11.30 7.08
CA ARG A 69 2.79 -12.70 6.80
C ARG A 69 3.20 -13.63 7.93
N PHE A 70 4.41 -13.46 8.45
CA PHE A 70 4.90 -14.25 9.59
C PHE A 70 3.99 -14.07 10.81
N LYS A 71 3.58 -12.84 11.13
CA LYS A 71 2.68 -12.57 12.25
C LYS A 71 1.29 -13.18 12.02
N ARG A 72 0.75 -13.13 10.81
CA ARG A 72 -0.52 -13.82 10.48
C ARG A 72 -0.40 -15.33 10.68
N MET A 73 0.71 -15.95 10.25
CA MET A 73 0.97 -17.38 10.45
C MET A 73 1.07 -17.75 11.95
N GLN A 74 1.45 -16.81 12.81
CA GLN A 74 1.45 -16.96 14.26
C GLN A 74 0.06 -16.74 14.89
N GLY A 75 -0.99 -16.48 14.11
CA GLY A 75 -2.35 -16.27 14.60
C GLY A 75 -2.67 -14.85 15.06
N TYR A 76 -1.78 -13.87 14.82
CA TYR A 76 -2.09 -12.48 15.14
C TYR A 76 -3.14 -11.90 14.19
N ASN A 77 -3.93 -10.97 14.72
CA ASN A 77 -4.79 -10.08 13.93
C ASN A 77 -3.94 -8.89 13.44
N VAL A 78 -3.47 -8.96 12.20
CA VAL A 78 -2.45 -8.04 11.66
C VAL A 78 -3.11 -6.93 10.86
N MET A 79 -2.99 -5.70 11.33
CA MET A 79 -3.28 -4.50 10.58
C MET A 79 -2.02 -4.06 9.81
N HIS A 80 -2.08 -4.14 8.48
CA HIS A 80 -1.01 -3.77 7.55
C HIS A 80 -1.58 -2.81 6.50
N PRO A 81 -1.73 -1.50 6.82
CA PRO A 81 -2.31 -0.52 5.91
C PRO A 81 -1.26 0.01 4.93
N LEU A 82 -1.73 0.54 3.80
CA LEU A 82 -0.95 1.37 2.91
C LEU A 82 -1.55 2.78 2.82
N GLY A 83 -0.70 3.77 2.63
CA GLY A 83 -1.11 5.14 2.37
C GLY A 83 -0.20 5.82 1.35
N TRP A 84 -0.59 7.04 0.98
CA TRP A 84 0.14 7.89 0.04
C TRP A 84 0.49 9.20 0.74
N ASP A 85 1.78 9.49 0.86
CA ASP A 85 2.25 10.79 1.30
C ASP A 85 2.18 11.75 0.11
N ALA A 86 1.00 12.35 -0.06
CA ALA A 86 0.58 12.97 -1.32
C ALA A 86 0.27 14.47 -1.18
N PHE A 87 0.67 15.09 -0.08
CA PHE A 87 0.36 16.49 0.21
C PHE A 87 1.62 17.34 0.23
N GLY A 88 1.60 18.50 -0.46
CA GLY A 88 2.66 19.49 -0.34
C GLY A 88 3.39 19.86 -1.64
N MET A 89 4.42 20.69 -1.49
CA MET A 89 5.14 21.35 -2.59
C MET A 89 5.71 20.43 -3.69
N PRO A 90 6.20 19.23 -3.42
CA PRO A 90 6.72 18.39 -4.48
C PRO A 90 5.69 17.98 -5.53
N ALA A 91 4.45 17.74 -5.12
CA ALA A 91 3.35 17.48 -6.06
C ALA A 91 2.98 18.73 -6.87
N GLU A 92 2.95 19.90 -6.23
CA GLU A 92 2.68 21.18 -6.87
C GLU A 92 3.77 21.53 -7.89
N ASN A 93 5.04 21.42 -7.51
CA ASN A 93 6.17 21.69 -8.40
C ASN A 93 6.20 20.75 -9.61
N ALA A 94 5.89 19.45 -9.40
CA ALA A 94 5.79 18.50 -10.49
C ALA A 94 4.64 18.84 -11.45
N ALA A 95 3.50 19.24 -10.92
CA ALA A 95 2.34 19.65 -11.71
C ALA A 95 2.63 20.91 -12.53
N ILE A 96 3.27 21.92 -11.97
CA ILE A 96 3.71 23.12 -12.67
C ILE A 96 4.66 22.75 -13.83
N LYS A 97 5.68 21.92 -13.55
CA LYS A 97 6.64 21.47 -14.57
C LYS A 97 5.97 20.73 -15.72
N ASN A 98 4.96 19.92 -15.42
CA ASN A 98 4.25 19.11 -16.42
C ASN A 98 2.99 19.81 -16.98
N LYS A 99 2.73 21.07 -16.58
CA LYS A 99 1.56 21.88 -17.02
C LYS A 99 0.23 21.15 -16.79
N THR A 100 0.10 20.49 -15.65
CA THR A 100 -1.12 19.76 -15.25
C THR A 100 -1.64 20.29 -13.90
N HIS A 101 -2.87 19.95 -13.56
CA HIS A 101 -3.41 20.24 -12.24
C HIS A 101 -2.77 19.33 -11.17
N PRO A 102 -2.35 19.83 -10.00
CA PRO A 102 -1.69 19.01 -8.95
C PRO A 102 -2.49 17.76 -8.55
N ALA A 103 -3.81 17.87 -8.44
CA ALA A 103 -4.65 16.73 -8.09
C ALA A 103 -4.63 15.64 -9.18
N GLU A 104 -4.73 16.03 -10.46
CA GLU A 104 -4.70 15.09 -11.59
C GLU A 104 -3.37 14.34 -11.63
N TRP A 105 -2.26 15.07 -11.53
CA TRP A 105 -0.92 14.50 -11.45
C TRP A 105 -0.78 13.50 -10.30
N THR A 106 -1.19 13.91 -9.09
CA THR A 106 -1.07 13.10 -7.88
C THR A 106 -1.90 11.83 -7.97
N PHE A 107 -3.18 11.93 -8.34
CA PHE A 107 -4.05 10.76 -8.42
C PHE A 107 -3.68 9.81 -9.55
N GLU A 108 -3.12 10.29 -10.66
CA GLU A 108 -2.61 9.43 -11.72
C GLU A 108 -1.38 8.62 -11.25
N ASN A 109 -0.47 9.28 -10.53
CA ASN A 109 0.68 8.60 -9.95
C ASN A 109 0.24 7.56 -8.89
N ILE A 110 -0.74 7.89 -8.04
CA ILE A 110 -1.32 6.92 -7.09
C ILE A 110 -1.89 5.72 -7.83
N ARG A 111 -2.66 5.92 -8.91
CA ARG A 111 -3.21 4.81 -9.72
C ARG A 111 -2.12 3.92 -10.29
N THR A 112 -1.06 4.53 -10.82
CA THR A 112 0.07 3.82 -11.41
C THR A 112 0.82 3.01 -10.36
N MET A 113 1.23 3.65 -9.27
CA MET A 113 1.98 3.00 -8.19
C MET A 113 1.15 1.91 -7.50
N ARG A 114 -0.15 2.14 -7.29
CA ARG A 114 -1.07 1.12 -6.73
C ARG A 114 -1.07 -0.16 -7.57
N LYS A 115 -1.17 -0.04 -8.89
CA LYS A 115 -1.08 -1.20 -9.80
C LYS A 115 0.25 -1.94 -9.63
N GLN A 116 1.35 -1.21 -9.56
CA GLN A 116 2.67 -1.79 -9.39
C GLN A 116 2.86 -2.48 -8.04
N ILE A 117 2.38 -1.88 -6.95
CA ILE A 117 2.45 -2.46 -5.60
C ILE A 117 1.54 -3.69 -5.48
N LYS A 118 0.35 -3.66 -6.08
CA LYS A 118 -0.53 -4.84 -6.15
C LYS A 118 0.13 -5.98 -6.93
N ALA A 119 0.83 -5.68 -8.02
CA ALA A 119 1.56 -6.67 -8.81
C ALA A 119 2.73 -7.33 -8.06
N LEU A 120 3.28 -6.68 -7.02
CA LEU A 120 4.24 -7.32 -6.10
C LEU A 120 3.60 -8.35 -5.17
N GLY A 121 2.27 -8.43 -5.13
CA GLY A 121 1.54 -9.38 -4.31
C GLY A 121 1.65 -9.15 -2.80
N LEU A 122 1.89 -7.91 -2.36
CA LEU A 122 2.04 -7.57 -0.96
C LEU A 122 0.72 -7.66 -0.20
N SER A 123 0.78 -8.05 1.07
CA SER A 123 -0.38 -8.38 1.90
C SER A 123 -0.96 -7.17 2.65
N TYR A 124 -1.22 -6.08 1.91
CA TYR A 124 -1.87 -4.90 2.46
C TYR A 124 -3.39 -5.06 2.61
N ASP A 125 -3.94 -4.43 3.65
CA ASP A 125 -5.37 -4.19 3.76
C ASP A 125 -5.76 -2.97 2.94
N TRP A 126 -6.13 -3.20 1.67
CA TRP A 126 -6.49 -2.15 0.72
C TRP A 126 -7.80 -1.41 1.07
N ASP A 127 -8.65 -1.99 1.93
CA ASP A 127 -9.85 -1.30 2.45
C ASP A 127 -9.47 -0.16 3.42
N ARG A 128 -8.20 -0.13 3.88
CA ARG A 128 -7.64 0.90 4.75
C ARG A 128 -6.63 1.81 4.04
N GLU A 129 -6.68 1.85 2.71
CA GLU A 129 -5.87 2.77 1.91
C GLU A 129 -6.25 4.22 2.20
N ILE A 130 -5.25 5.07 2.41
CA ILE A 130 -5.44 6.52 2.62
C ILE A 130 -4.52 7.33 1.72
N ALA A 131 -4.88 8.62 1.51
CA ALA A 131 -4.00 9.61 0.90
C ALA A 131 -4.02 10.88 1.74
N THR A 132 -2.85 11.41 2.09
CA THR A 132 -2.73 12.57 2.97
C THR A 132 -3.32 13.84 2.36
N CYS A 133 -3.43 13.92 1.02
CA CYS A 133 -4.09 15.00 0.29
C CYS A 133 -5.63 14.90 0.29
N HIS A 134 -6.20 13.83 0.82
CA HIS A 134 -7.65 13.67 0.85
C HIS A 134 -8.29 14.51 1.96
N PRO A 135 -9.40 15.23 1.70
CA PRO A 135 -10.06 16.05 2.72
C PRO A 135 -10.38 15.31 4.03
N GLY A 136 -10.78 14.04 3.92
CA GLY A 136 -11.04 13.19 5.08
C GLY A 136 -9.82 12.98 5.99
N TYR A 137 -8.60 13.11 5.43
CA TYR A 137 -7.35 13.02 6.17
C TYR A 137 -6.90 14.39 6.69
N TYR A 138 -6.68 15.37 5.82
CA TYR A 138 -6.06 16.65 6.23
C TYR A 138 -6.96 17.53 7.11
N LYS A 139 -8.27 17.30 7.16
CA LYS A 139 -9.15 17.97 8.13
C LYS A 139 -8.66 17.83 9.58
N TRP A 140 -7.99 16.72 9.90
CA TRP A 140 -7.43 16.49 11.23
C TRP A 140 -6.20 17.35 11.49
N ASN A 141 -5.36 17.60 10.46
CA ASN A 141 -4.26 18.54 10.57
C ASN A 141 -4.77 19.96 10.83
N GLN A 142 -5.84 20.37 10.14
CA GLN A 142 -6.50 21.65 10.38
C GLN A 142 -7.07 21.74 11.80
N TRP A 143 -7.68 20.66 12.28
CA TRP A 143 -8.19 20.59 13.65
C TRP A 143 -7.05 20.73 14.69
N PHE A 144 -5.95 20.03 14.51
CA PHE A 144 -4.78 20.17 15.38
C PHE A 144 -4.21 21.58 15.34
N PHE A 145 -4.10 22.19 14.17
CA PHE A 145 -3.66 23.57 14.04
C PHE A 145 -4.53 24.52 14.88
N LEU A 146 -5.85 24.40 14.78
CA LEU A 146 -6.76 25.22 15.59
C LEU A 146 -6.58 24.97 17.09
N LYS A 147 -6.37 23.72 17.50
CA LYS A 147 -6.13 23.39 18.92
C LYS A 147 -4.80 23.95 19.43
N PHE A 148 -3.77 23.99 18.61
CA PHE A 148 -2.51 24.63 18.99
C PHE A 148 -2.68 26.16 19.07
N LEU A 149 -3.36 26.76 18.12
CA LEU A 149 -3.65 28.20 18.13
C LEU A 149 -4.45 28.62 19.37
N GLU A 150 -5.43 27.83 19.82
CA GLU A 150 -6.19 28.05 21.05
C GLU A 150 -5.30 28.03 22.31
N LYS A 151 -4.16 27.34 22.25
CA LYS A 151 -3.22 27.21 23.38
C LYS A 151 -2.11 28.28 23.40
N GLY A 152 -1.87 28.99 22.32
CA GLY A 152 -0.82 30.00 22.12
C GLY A 152 0.36 29.40 21.40
#